data_f338780dfb06b9df21cfee80297660ce
#
_entry.id   f338780dfb06b9df21cfee80297660ce
#
_cell.length_a   1.000
_cell.length_b   1.000
_cell.length_c   1.000
_cell.angle_alpha   90.00
_cell.angle_beta   90.00
_cell.angle_gamma   90.00
#
_symmetry.space_group_name_H-M   'P 1'
#
loop_
_entity.id
_entity.type
_entity.pdbx_description
1 polymer ?
#
loop_
_entity_poly.entity_id
_entity_poly.type
_entity_poly.pdbx_seq_one_letter_code
_entity_poly.pdbx_strand_id
1 'polypeptide(L)'
;MVNERRDYLFDHAVFAAALARVDPDPSVMGWLAQARTLACWCELLGLDPLETCVEWSARGVNAGKDDRAMLASSLRDLEELDRLAAAGAFLRSSGVAADVAAGRIAVREPTEDELAARRARITQLAERAAAAAEKLAKARTEATGKARMLLHRATKPGKDALYWKAKERAAERLLPCPEDVKCSDWSTFLPVLGRVWWNESLLVPLYTVNESVRLEQMSVEVICGRANPEAAGSLGEKRGLKSAPREGLFYPFDLSSFREGVPVVVCEGFMSGLALSLLMGGKLPVICAMSVGNFGATVQTLNKFVMGDSPFVLVPDIGGQDLAIDQAIPNARVIDLSAVPGAEGVDGYDPFDLLARHGVEMGRKYLRGLFREARDASL
;
A
#
# COMPACT_ATOMS: atom_id res chain seq x y z
N MET A 1 -3.30 35.75 1.10
CA MET A 1 -2.40 35.12 0.10
C MET A 1 -2.71 33.66 -0.25
N VAL A 2 -3.46 32.89 0.54
CA VAL A 2 -3.77 31.46 0.22
C VAL A 2 -5.00 31.32 -0.71
N ASN A 3 -5.92 32.29 -0.74
CA ASN A 3 -7.13 32.20 -1.56
C ASN A 3 -6.93 32.53 -3.05
N GLU A 4 -6.01 33.44 -3.41
CA GLU A 4 -5.81 33.87 -4.80
C GLU A 4 -5.24 32.76 -5.72
N ARG A 5 -4.50 31.78 -5.15
CA ARG A 5 -3.92 30.67 -5.95
C ARG A 5 -4.94 29.59 -6.37
N ARG A 6 -6.12 29.55 -5.74
CA ARG A 6 -7.14 28.54 -6.06
C ARG A 6 -7.98 28.91 -7.29
N ASP A 7 -8.09 30.19 -7.60
CA ASP A 7 -8.91 30.66 -8.73
C ASP A 7 -8.34 30.24 -10.10
N TYR A 8 -7.03 30.09 -10.21
CA TYR A 8 -6.38 29.62 -11.44
C TYR A 8 -6.75 28.20 -11.85
N LEU A 9 -7.14 27.36 -10.89
CA LEU A 9 -7.55 25.96 -11.20
C LEU A 9 -8.87 25.88 -11.99
N PHE A 10 -9.60 26.98 -12.09
CA PHE A 10 -10.86 27.05 -12.86
C PHE A 10 -10.69 27.77 -14.19
N ASP A 11 -9.49 28.13 -14.58
CA ASP A 11 -9.20 28.82 -15.83
C ASP A 11 -8.74 27.82 -16.92
N HIS A 12 -9.51 27.73 -18.00
CA HIS A 12 -9.23 26.82 -19.11
C HIS A 12 -7.92 27.15 -19.85
N ALA A 13 -7.51 28.43 -19.87
CA ALA A 13 -6.23 28.80 -20.50
C ALA A 13 -5.05 28.33 -19.65
N VAL A 14 -5.14 28.45 -18.32
CA VAL A 14 -4.14 27.92 -17.40
C VAL A 14 -4.08 26.39 -17.48
N PHE A 15 -5.24 25.73 -17.56
CA PHE A 15 -5.31 24.28 -17.74
C PHE A 15 -4.65 23.84 -19.05
N ALA A 16 -5.01 24.46 -20.17
CA ALA A 16 -4.44 24.14 -21.49
C ALA A 16 -2.92 24.35 -21.51
N ALA A 17 -2.42 25.44 -20.90
CA ALA A 17 -1.00 25.70 -20.79
C ALA A 17 -0.26 24.66 -19.92
N ALA A 18 -0.87 24.22 -18.81
CA ALA A 18 -0.31 23.19 -17.96
C ALA A 18 -0.30 21.84 -18.68
N LEU A 19 -1.41 21.48 -19.32
CA LEU A 19 -1.52 20.24 -20.08
C LEU A 19 -0.50 20.15 -21.21
N ALA A 20 -0.19 21.26 -21.87
CA ALA A 20 0.81 21.31 -22.93
C ALA A 20 2.27 21.12 -22.44
N ARG A 21 2.54 21.37 -21.17
CA ARG A 21 3.90 21.36 -20.60
C ARG A 21 4.26 20.09 -19.82
N VAL A 22 3.27 19.38 -19.34
CA VAL A 22 3.51 18.15 -18.56
C VAL A 22 3.47 16.98 -19.53
N ASP A 23 4.63 16.38 -19.75
CA ASP A 23 4.73 15.12 -20.48
C ASP A 23 4.39 13.95 -19.53
N PRO A 24 3.77 12.88 -20.07
CA PRO A 24 3.54 11.67 -19.30
C PRO A 24 4.84 11.07 -18.80
N ASP A 25 4.88 10.73 -17.49
CA ASP A 25 6.04 10.08 -16.87
C ASP A 25 6.35 8.74 -17.59
N PRO A 26 7.62 8.41 -17.86
CA PRO A 26 7.98 7.14 -18.49
C PRO A 26 7.71 5.92 -17.61
N SER A 27 7.64 6.07 -16.29
CA SER A 27 7.26 4.99 -15.39
C SER A 27 5.73 4.80 -15.34
N VAL A 28 5.28 3.55 -15.31
CA VAL A 28 3.83 3.25 -15.25
C VAL A 28 3.19 3.85 -14.01
N MET A 29 3.85 3.79 -12.86
CA MET A 29 3.31 4.31 -11.60
C MET A 29 3.27 5.84 -11.59
N GLY A 30 4.31 6.51 -12.05
CA GLY A 30 4.35 7.97 -12.20
C GLY A 30 3.30 8.47 -13.17
N TRP A 31 3.16 7.82 -14.33
CA TRP A 31 2.13 8.10 -15.32
C TRP A 31 0.71 7.98 -14.76
N LEU A 32 0.38 6.90 -14.03
CA LEU A 32 -0.92 6.73 -13.40
C LEU A 32 -1.18 7.78 -12.31
N ALA A 33 -0.18 8.13 -11.51
CA ALA A 33 -0.28 9.17 -10.50
C ALA A 33 -0.56 10.54 -11.13
N GLN A 34 0.14 10.90 -12.21
CA GLN A 34 -0.10 12.12 -12.97
C GLN A 34 -1.50 12.13 -13.59
N ALA A 35 -1.94 11.01 -14.20
CA ALA A 35 -3.27 10.89 -14.79
C ALA A 35 -4.38 11.12 -13.75
N ARG A 36 -4.24 10.62 -12.53
CA ARG A 36 -5.21 10.84 -11.43
C ARG A 36 -5.29 12.32 -11.03
N THR A 37 -4.16 13.03 -10.94
CA THR A 37 -4.15 14.47 -10.64
C THR A 37 -4.75 15.30 -11.76
N LEU A 38 -4.47 14.94 -13.01
CA LEU A 38 -5.05 15.56 -14.21
C LEU A 38 -6.58 15.34 -14.26
N ALA A 39 -7.03 14.12 -14.01
CA ALA A 39 -8.46 13.77 -13.98
C ALA A 39 -9.24 14.58 -12.93
N CYS A 40 -8.66 14.77 -11.74
CA CYS A 40 -9.26 15.64 -10.72
C CYS A 40 -9.41 17.08 -11.22
N TRP A 41 -8.44 17.58 -11.99
CA TRP A 41 -8.54 18.92 -12.56
C TRP A 41 -9.60 19.00 -13.69
N CYS A 42 -9.71 17.97 -14.52
CA CYS A 42 -10.78 17.86 -15.52
C CYS A 42 -12.17 17.92 -14.87
N GLU A 43 -12.38 17.21 -13.75
CA GLU A 43 -13.64 17.27 -13.01
C GLU A 43 -13.96 18.67 -12.48
N LEU A 44 -12.97 19.44 -12.02
CA LEU A 44 -13.17 20.84 -11.59
C LEU A 44 -13.61 21.74 -12.74
N LEU A 45 -13.10 21.50 -13.94
CA LEU A 45 -13.40 22.28 -15.15
C LEU A 45 -14.64 21.78 -15.91
N GLY A 46 -15.14 20.59 -15.61
CA GLY A 46 -16.27 20.00 -16.32
C GLY A 46 -15.90 19.30 -17.61
N LEU A 47 -14.66 18.94 -17.73
CA LEU A 47 -14.14 18.15 -18.85
C LEU A 47 -14.30 16.65 -18.59
N ASP A 48 -14.30 15.85 -19.64
CA ASP A 48 -14.25 14.38 -19.49
C ASP A 48 -12.86 13.95 -19.03
N PRO A 49 -12.73 13.38 -17.82
CA PRO A 49 -11.43 13.01 -17.29
C PRO A 49 -10.74 11.92 -18.09
N LEU A 50 -11.50 10.91 -18.56
CA LEU A 50 -10.93 9.77 -19.27
C LEU A 50 -10.42 10.17 -20.65
N GLU A 51 -11.23 10.88 -21.43
CA GLU A 51 -10.83 11.32 -22.77
C GLU A 51 -9.60 12.24 -22.69
N THR A 52 -9.62 13.22 -21.78
CA THR A 52 -8.49 14.13 -21.61
C THR A 52 -7.21 13.39 -21.19
N CYS A 53 -7.30 12.41 -20.27
CA CYS A 53 -6.15 11.61 -19.88
C CYS A 53 -5.63 10.71 -21.01
N VAL A 54 -6.51 10.16 -21.84
CA VAL A 54 -6.13 9.35 -23.02
C VAL A 54 -5.39 10.22 -24.04
N GLU A 55 -5.92 11.40 -24.37
CA GLU A 55 -5.28 12.34 -25.30
C GLU A 55 -3.92 12.82 -24.77
N TRP A 56 -3.83 13.12 -23.49
CA TRP A 56 -2.57 13.50 -22.86
C TRP A 56 -1.56 12.34 -22.86
N SER A 57 -1.98 11.13 -22.49
CA SER A 57 -1.15 9.92 -22.45
C SER A 57 -0.57 9.56 -23.81
N ALA A 58 -1.30 9.80 -24.90
CA ALA A 58 -0.85 9.54 -26.25
C ALA A 58 0.44 10.28 -26.67
N ARG A 59 0.85 11.29 -25.89
CA ARG A 59 2.11 12.03 -26.11
C ARG A 59 3.33 11.36 -25.48
N GLY A 60 3.12 10.40 -24.59
CA GLY A 60 4.19 9.74 -23.82
C GLY A 60 4.65 8.43 -24.43
N VAL A 61 5.74 7.90 -23.86
CA VAL A 61 6.33 6.60 -24.26
C VAL A 61 5.47 5.40 -23.88
N ASN A 62 4.52 5.60 -22.96
CA ASN A 62 3.58 4.57 -22.52
C ASN A 62 2.32 4.47 -23.39
N ALA A 63 2.22 5.23 -24.49
CA ALA A 63 1.11 5.18 -25.41
C ALA A 63 0.98 3.78 -26.05
N GLY A 64 -0.06 3.04 -25.69
CA GLY A 64 -0.30 1.68 -26.16
C GLY A 64 -1.77 1.30 -26.20
N LYS A 65 -2.09 0.11 -26.72
CA LYS A 65 -3.48 -0.34 -26.94
C LYS A 65 -4.28 -0.51 -25.64
N ASP A 66 -3.62 -0.75 -24.50
CA ASP A 66 -4.28 -1.01 -23.22
C ASP A 66 -4.38 0.22 -22.32
N ASP A 67 -3.84 1.37 -22.73
CA ASP A 67 -3.79 2.60 -21.92
C ASP A 67 -5.17 3.05 -21.48
N ARG A 68 -6.16 3.03 -22.37
CA ARG A 68 -7.53 3.44 -22.04
C ARG A 68 -8.16 2.58 -20.93
N ALA A 69 -7.99 1.26 -20.99
CA ALA A 69 -8.54 0.35 -19.99
C ALA A 69 -7.83 0.51 -18.63
N MET A 70 -6.52 0.70 -18.64
CA MET A 70 -5.71 0.94 -17.45
C MET A 70 -6.07 2.30 -16.83
N LEU A 71 -6.15 3.37 -17.61
CA LEU A 71 -6.62 4.68 -17.15
C LEU A 71 -8.03 4.60 -16.58
N ALA A 72 -8.99 4.01 -17.30
CA ALA A 72 -10.35 3.84 -16.80
C ALA A 72 -10.41 3.06 -15.48
N SER A 73 -9.50 2.11 -15.28
CA SER A 73 -9.39 1.38 -14.01
C SER A 73 -8.83 2.26 -12.91
N SER A 74 -7.77 3.04 -13.18
CA SER A 74 -7.12 3.88 -12.18
C SER A 74 -7.96 5.10 -11.79
N LEU A 75 -8.86 5.55 -12.67
CA LEU A 75 -9.73 6.70 -12.44
C LEU A 75 -11.04 6.35 -11.70
N ARG A 76 -11.29 5.08 -11.39
CA ARG A 76 -12.55 4.66 -10.71
C ARG A 76 -12.72 5.20 -9.30
N ASP A 77 -11.62 5.41 -8.59
CA ASP A 77 -11.61 5.76 -7.16
C ASP A 77 -11.17 7.22 -6.94
N LEU A 78 -11.42 8.11 -7.91
CA LEU A 78 -11.10 9.54 -7.78
C LEU A 78 -11.91 10.25 -6.68
N GLU A 79 -13.04 9.65 -6.29
CA GLU A 79 -13.92 10.20 -5.25
C GLU A 79 -13.24 10.33 -3.89
N GLU A 80 -12.17 9.56 -3.65
CA GLU A 80 -11.37 9.59 -2.42
C GLU A 80 -10.32 10.72 -2.41
N LEU A 81 -10.07 11.39 -3.55
CA LEU A 81 -9.04 12.42 -3.65
C LEU A 81 -9.58 13.84 -3.37
N ASP A 82 -8.78 14.64 -2.66
CA ASP A 82 -8.98 16.09 -2.63
C ASP A 82 -8.65 16.69 -4.00
N ARG A 83 -9.69 17.01 -4.77
CA ARG A 83 -9.59 17.46 -6.14
C ARG A 83 -8.83 18.77 -6.29
N LEU A 84 -8.98 19.69 -5.35
CA LEU A 84 -8.27 20.97 -5.38
C LEU A 84 -6.78 20.76 -5.10
N ALA A 85 -6.44 19.91 -4.13
CA ALA A 85 -5.05 19.58 -3.83
C ALA A 85 -4.38 18.83 -5.00
N ALA A 86 -5.09 17.86 -5.60
CA ALA A 86 -4.59 17.08 -6.74
C ALA A 86 -4.39 17.96 -7.98
N ALA A 87 -5.38 18.77 -8.37
CA ALA A 87 -5.28 19.72 -9.47
C ALA A 87 -4.13 20.73 -9.24
N GLY A 88 -3.99 21.21 -8.02
CA GLY A 88 -2.87 22.07 -7.62
C GLY A 88 -1.51 21.40 -7.74
N ALA A 89 -1.42 20.08 -7.49
CA ALA A 89 -0.20 19.32 -7.70
C ALA A 89 0.18 19.25 -9.19
N PHE A 90 -0.77 18.97 -10.07
CA PHE A 90 -0.53 18.98 -11.52
C PHE A 90 -0.12 20.36 -12.03
N LEU A 91 -0.78 21.43 -11.57
CA LEU A 91 -0.40 22.80 -11.90
C LEU A 91 1.02 23.13 -11.46
N ARG A 92 1.44 22.70 -10.28
CA ARG A 92 2.83 22.93 -9.80
C ARG A 92 3.85 22.18 -10.66
N SER A 93 3.59 20.94 -11.02
CA SER A 93 4.50 20.14 -11.86
C SER A 93 4.69 20.76 -13.25
N SER A 94 3.71 21.49 -13.77
CA SER A 94 3.77 22.17 -15.07
C SER A 94 4.64 23.45 -15.10
N GLY A 95 4.96 24.02 -13.94
CA GLY A 95 5.63 25.34 -13.85
C GLY A 95 4.76 26.53 -14.27
N VAL A 96 3.53 26.32 -14.75
CA VAL A 96 2.63 27.36 -15.27
C VAL A 96 2.25 28.39 -14.20
N ALA A 97 2.18 27.98 -12.93
CA ALA A 97 1.86 28.89 -11.83
C ALA A 97 2.84 30.06 -11.73
N ALA A 98 4.12 29.87 -12.06
CA ALA A 98 5.11 30.92 -12.10
C ALA A 98 4.89 31.90 -13.27
N ASP A 99 4.42 31.39 -14.42
CA ASP A 99 4.13 32.22 -15.59
C ASP A 99 2.84 33.04 -15.41
N VAL A 100 1.85 32.49 -14.74
CA VAL A 100 0.66 33.25 -14.32
C VAL A 100 1.05 34.37 -13.34
N ALA A 101 1.85 34.04 -12.31
CA ALA A 101 2.31 35.04 -11.33
C ALA A 101 3.17 36.15 -11.96
N ALA A 102 3.89 35.83 -13.03
CA ALA A 102 4.70 36.78 -13.79
C ALA A 102 3.92 37.54 -14.90
N GLY A 103 2.61 37.30 -15.02
CA GLY A 103 1.75 37.91 -16.06
C GLY A 103 2.04 37.41 -17.49
N ARG A 104 2.80 36.32 -17.67
CA ARG A 104 3.07 35.73 -18.98
C ARG A 104 1.89 34.93 -19.53
N ILE A 105 1.02 34.47 -18.65
CA ILE A 105 -0.27 33.86 -19.00
C ILE A 105 -1.35 34.77 -18.41
N ALA A 106 -2.16 35.34 -19.31
CA ALA A 106 -3.27 36.18 -18.91
C ALA A 106 -4.40 35.30 -18.34
N VAL A 107 -4.80 35.58 -17.11
CA VAL A 107 -5.98 34.99 -16.48
C VAL A 107 -7.10 36.03 -16.52
N ARG A 108 -8.23 35.65 -17.09
CA ARG A 108 -9.41 36.54 -17.14
C ARG A 108 -10.11 36.53 -15.78
N GLU A 109 -10.53 37.67 -15.31
CA GLU A 109 -11.44 37.73 -14.16
C GLU A 109 -12.77 37.00 -14.48
N PRO A 110 -13.18 36.05 -13.62
CA PRO A 110 -14.41 35.32 -13.84
C PRO A 110 -15.63 36.21 -13.63
N THR A 111 -16.66 36.00 -14.42
CA THR A 111 -17.96 36.65 -14.21
C THR A 111 -18.65 36.13 -12.94
N GLU A 112 -19.66 36.88 -12.44
CA GLU A 112 -20.43 36.41 -11.27
C GLU A 112 -21.12 35.06 -11.52
N ASP A 113 -21.64 34.84 -12.73
CA ASP A 113 -22.27 33.58 -13.11
C ASP A 113 -21.27 32.43 -13.12
N GLU A 114 -20.04 32.66 -13.60
CA GLU A 114 -18.97 31.67 -13.56
C GLU A 114 -18.55 31.36 -12.11
N LEU A 115 -18.49 32.37 -11.24
CA LEU A 115 -18.21 32.15 -9.83
C LEU A 115 -19.34 31.37 -9.14
N ALA A 116 -20.59 31.63 -9.48
CA ALA A 116 -21.75 30.90 -8.98
C ALA A 116 -21.69 29.41 -9.47
N ALA A 117 -21.42 29.20 -10.74
CA ALA A 117 -21.26 27.86 -11.32
C ALA A 117 -20.09 27.08 -10.68
N ARG A 118 -18.94 27.73 -10.43
CA ARG A 118 -17.79 27.14 -9.72
C ARG A 118 -18.16 26.71 -8.29
N ARG A 119 -18.84 27.57 -7.54
CA ARG A 119 -19.31 27.25 -6.17
C ARG A 119 -20.26 26.06 -6.19
N ALA A 120 -21.25 26.07 -7.07
CA ALA A 120 -22.20 24.96 -7.20
C ALA A 120 -21.48 23.64 -7.51
N ARG A 121 -20.48 23.67 -8.41
CA ARG A 121 -19.70 22.51 -8.75
C ARG A 121 -18.85 21.98 -7.59
N ILE A 122 -18.14 22.86 -6.87
CA ILE A 122 -17.39 22.49 -5.66
C ILE A 122 -18.31 21.82 -4.65
N THR A 123 -19.50 22.39 -4.41
CA THR A 123 -20.50 21.81 -3.50
C THR A 123 -20.93 20.43 -3.97
N GLN A 124 -21.26 20.27 -5.26
CA GLN A 124 -21.66 18.99 -5.82
C GLN A 124 -20.54 17.92 -5.70
N LEU A 125 -19.28 18.30 -5.95
CA LEU A 125 -18.15 17.38 -5.81
C LEU A 125 -17.92 17.00 -4.34
N ALA A 126 -18.08 17.94 -3.41
CA ALA A 126 -17.99 17.68 -1.98
C ALA A 126 -19.11 16.74 -1.48
N GLU A 127 -20.35 16.93 -1.95
CA GLU A 127 -21.47 16.04 -1.64
C GLU A 127 -21.25 14.62 -2.17
N ARG A 128 -20.75 14.49 -3.42
CA ARG A 128 -20.39 13.18 -3.99
C ARG A 128 -19.28 12.50 -3.20
N ALA A 129 -18.24 13.24 -2.84
CA ALA A 129 -17.13 12.70 -2.03
C ALA A 129 -17.62 12.26 -0.65
N ALA A 130 -18.49 13.03 0.01
CA ALA A 130 -19.07 12.66 1.29
C ALA A 130 -19.92 11.37 1.19
N ALA A 131 -20.78 11.29 0.18
CA ALA A 131 -21.60 10.08 -0.06
C ALA A 131 -20.73 8.83 -0.37
N ALA A 132 -19.67 8.99 -1.16
CA ALA A 132 -18.73 7.93 -1.44
C ALA A 132 -17.97 7.48 -0.19
N ALA A 133 -17.51 8.42 0.64
CA ALA A 133 -16.83 8.14 1.90
C ALA A 133 -17.76 7.39 2.88
N GLU A 134 -19.02 7.77 2.98
CA GLU A 134 -20.00 7.06 3.80
C GLU A 134 -20.22 5.62 3.31
N LYS A 135 -20.42 5.46 1.99
CA LYS A 135 -20.56 4.13 1.37
C LYS A 135 -19.34 3.26 1.61
N LEU A 136 -18.13 3.82 1.48
CA LEU A 136 -16.89 3.11 1.74
C LEU A 136 -16.75 2.73 3.21
N ALA A 137 -17.06 3.63 4.14
CA ALA A 137 -17.04 3.38 5.58
C ALA A 137 -17.98 2.23 5.95
N LYS A 138 -19.20 2.20 5.40
CA LYS A 138 -20.14 1.11 5.57
C LYS A 138 -19.60 -0.21 5.01
N ALA A 139 -19.05 -0.19 3.80
CA ALA A 139 -18.46 -1.38 3.18
C ALA A 139 -17.25 -1.91 3.97
N ARG A 140 -16.42 -1.02 4.52
CA ARG A 140 -15.29 -1.37 5.40
C ARG A 140 -15.77 -2.04 6.69
N THR A 141 -16.80 -1.50 7.34
CA THR A 141 -17.40 -2.08 8.55
C THR A 141 -17.96 -3.49 8.28
N GLU A 142 -18.68 -3.66 7.18
CA GLU A 142 -19.20 -4.96 6.78
C GLU A 142 -18.08 -5.96 6.48
N ALA A 143 -17.03 -5.53 5.79
CA ALA A 143 -15.88 -6.36 5.47
C ALA A 143 -15.09 -6.76 6.74
N THR A 144 -14.95 -5.86 7.71
CA THR A 144 -14.36 -6.17 9.02
C THR A 144 -15.18 -7.23 9.77
N GLY A 145 -16.50 -7.08 9.79
CA GLY A 145 -17.38 -8.09 10.36
C GLY A 145 -17.24 -9.47 9.70
N LYS A 146 -17.13 -9.51 8.37
CA LYS A 146 -16.87 -10.74 7.61
C LYS A 146 -15.50 -11.34 7.93
N ALA A 147 -14.45 -10.52 8.06
CA ALA A 147 -13.12 -11.00 8.45
C ALA A 147 -13.12 -11.69 9.81
N ARG A 148 -13.76 -11.07 10.80
CA ARG A 148 -13.93 -11.65 12.15
C ARG A 148 -14.70 -12.96 12.11
N MET A 149 -15.79 -13.00 11.35
CA MET A 149 -16.58 -14.22 11.18
C MET A 149 -15.78 -15.35 10.52
N LEU A 150 -14.99 -15.06 9.50
CA LEU A 150 -14.15 -16.05 8.83
C LEU A 150 -13.14 -16.68 9.80
N LEU A 151 -12.41 -15.86 10.55
CA LEU A 151 -11.45 -16.36 11.52
C LEU A 151 -12.11 -17.13 12.68
N HIS A 152 -13.27 -16.67 13.14
CA HIS A 152 -14.02 -17.38 14.18
C HIS A 152 -14.52 -18.76 13.72
N ARG A 153 -14.95 -18.88 12.46
CA ARG A 153 -15.44 -20.16 11.88
C ARG A 153 -14.31 -21.13 11.55
N ALA A 154 -13.10 -20.65 11.33
CA ALA A 154 -11.95 -21.48 11.04
C ALA A 154 -11.48 -22.20 12.30
N THR A 155 -11.70 -23.52 12.37
CA THR A 155 -11.36 -24.32 13.54
C THR A 155 -9.97 -24.93 13.47
N LYS A 156 -9.43 -25.10 12.25
CA LYS A 156 -8.11 -25.72 12.06
C LYS A 156 -6.99 -24.71 12.31
N PRO A 157 -5.90 -25.11 12.97
CA PRO A 157 -4.72 -24.26 13.15
C PRO A 157 -4.05 -23.97 11.80
N GLY A 158 -3.39 -22.82 11.70
CA GLY A 158 -2.73 -22.38 10.47
C GLY A 158 -1.69 -23.37 9.92
N LYS A 159 -1.02 -24.12 10.80
CA LYS A 159 -0.06 -25.16 10.40
C LYS A 159 -0.66 -26.28 9.51
N ASP A 160 -1.96 -26.43 9.46
CA ASP A 160 -2.64 -27.41 8.60
C ASP A 160 -2.81 -26.89 7.16
N ALA A 161 -2.59 -25.59 6.90
CA ALA A 161 -2.65 -25.01 5.57
C ALA A 161 -1.57 -25.59 4.64
N LEU A 162 -1.92 -25.81 3.38
CA LEU A 162 -0.96 -26.35 2.40
C LEU A 162 0.23 -25.44 2.17
N TYR A 163 -0.01 -24.12 2.17
CA TYR A 163 1.07 -23.14 2.07
C TYR A 163 2.05 -23.24 3.25
N TRP A 164 1.55 -23.39 4.48
CA TRP A 164 2.39 -23.60 5.65
C TRP A 164 3.27 -24.84 5.52
N LYS A 165 2.68 -25.96 5.17
CA LYS A 165 3.39 -27.23 4.96
C LYS A 165 4.44 -27.14 3.84
N ALA A 166 4.16 -26.36 2.79
CA ALA A 166 5.13 -26.11 1.74
C ALA A 166 6.34 -25.30 2.26
N LYS A 167 6.09 -24.30 3.11
CA LYS A 167 7.16 -23.51 3.74
C LYS A 167 7.97 -24.32 4.75
N GLU A 168 7.35 -25.20 5.55
CA GLU A 168 8.08 -26.12 6.43
C GLU A 168 9.00 -27.06 5.65
N ARG A 169 8.53 -27.59 4.51
CA ARG A 169 9.38 -28.42 3.63
C ARG A 169 10.55 -27.64 3.04
N ALA A 170 10.32 -26.41 2.60
CA ALA A 170 11.37 -25.54 2.06
C ALA A 170 12.42 -25.17 3.11
N ALA A 171 12.01 -24.98 4.36
CA ALA A 171 12.90 -24.69 5.47
C ALA A 171 13.50 -25.95 6.14
N GLU A 172 13.14 -27.14 5.71
CA GLU A 172 13.53 -28.45 6.29
C GLU A 172 13.35 -28.51 7.81
N ARG A 173 12.29 -27.84 8.32
CA ARG A 173 12.03 -27.75 9.76
C ARG A 173 10.55 -27.43 10.04
N LEU A 174 10.10 -27.80 11.26
CA LEU A 174 8.82 -27.34 11.77
C LEU A 174 8.89 -25.85 12.12
N LEU A 175 7.85 -25.11 11.77
CA LEU A 175 7.71 -23.69 12.04
C LEU A 175 6.68 -23.47 13.18
N PRO A 176 6.93 -22.57 14.13
CA PRO A 176 5.96 -22.26 15.17
C PRO A 176 4.80 -21.46 14.56
N CYS A 177 3.61 -22.05 14.55
CA CYS A 177 2.41 -21.40 14.04
C CYS A 177 1.73 -20.59 15.13
N PRO A 178 1.51 -19.28 14.94
CA PRO A 178 0.74 -18.48 15.88
C PRO A 178 -0.69 -18.99 16.05
N GLU A 179 -1.22 -18.90 17.26
CA GLU A 179 -2.53 -19.47 17.61
C GLU A 179 -3.71 -18.79 16.93
N ASP A 180 -3.58 -17.51 16.62
CA ASP A 180 -4.60 -16.69 15.94
C ASP A 180 -4.59 -16.86 14.42
N VAL A 181 -3.56 -17.48 13.85
CA VAL A 181 -3.48 -17.84 12.45
C VAL A 181 -4.22 -19.16 12.22
N LYS A 182 -5.14 -19.16 11.28
CA LYS A 182 -6.06 -20.28 11.03
C LYS A 182 -5.86 -20.88 9.64
N CYS A 183 -6.38 -22.09 9.48
CA CYS A 183 -6.52 -22.75 8.18
C CYS A 183 -8.00 -22.84 7.84
N SER A 184 -8.37 -22.46 6.62
CA SER A 184 -9.74 -22.66 6.15
C SER A 184 -10.00 -24.14 5.93
N ASP A 185 -11.13 -24.62 6.43
CA ASP A 185 -11.60 -26.00 6.29
C ASP A 185 -12.85 -26.12 5.40
N TRP A 186 -13.18 -25.03 4.68
CA TRP A 186 -14.38 -24.99 3.85
C TRP A 186 -14.09 -25.48 2.44
N SER A 187 -14.91 -26.43 2.01
CA SER A 187 -14.94 -26.89 0.62
C SER A 187 -15.83 -26.02 -0.28
N THR A 188 -16.52 -25.03 0.29
CA THR A 188 -17.53 -24.24 -0.39
C THR A 188 -16.98 -22.84 -0.77
N PHE A 189 -17.34 -22.45 -1.97
CA PHE A 189 -17.18 -21.12 -2.51
C PHE A 189 -17.84 -20.06 -1.60
N LEU A 190 -17.07 -19.10 -1.11
CA LEU A 190 -17.60 -17.91 -0.44
C LEU A 190 -17.65 -16.76 -1.44
N PRO A 191 -18.85 -16.24 -1.78
CA PRO A 191 -19.01 -15.15 -2.75
C PRO A 191 -18.26 -13.87 -2.39
N VAL A 192 -17.85 -13.76 -1.13
CA VAL A 192 -17.21 -12.59 -0.53
C VAL A 192 -15.84 -12.27 -1.12
N LEU A 193 -15.19 -13.25 -1.75
CA LEU A 193 -13.81 -13.14 -2.21
C LEU A 193 -13.61 -13.49 -3.70
N GLY A 194 -14.68 -13.61 -4.44
CA GLY A 194 -14.58 -14.08 -5.80
C GLY A 194 -14.38 -15.61 -5.88
N ARG A 195 -13.98 -16.10 -7.06
CA ARG A 195 -13.77 -17.54 -7.32
C ARG A 195 -12.41 -18.02 -6.78
N VAL A 196 -12.21 -18.03 -5.46
CA VAL A 196 -10.99 -18.56 -4.84
C VAL A 196 -11.30 -19.87 -4.14
N TRP A 197 -10.46 -20.89 -4.35
CA TRP A 197 -10.51 -22.11 -3.56
C TRP A 197 -9.99 -21.83 -2.15
N TRP A 198 -10.88 -21.86 -1.19
CA TRP A 198 -10.61 -21.53 0.20
C TRP A 198 -10.05 -22.69 1.01
N ASN A 199 -10.27 -23.91 0.50
CA ASN A 199 -9.88 -25.08 1.24
C ASN A 199 -8.37 -25.11 1.46
N GLU A 200 -7.97 -25.32 2.71
CA GLU A 200 -6.57 -25.41 3.13
C GLU A 200 -5.74 -24.12 2.90
N SER A 201 -6.41 -22.99 2.75
CA SER A 201 -5.77 -21.66 2.69
C SER A 201 -5.40 -21.17 4.08
N LEU A 202 -4.30 -20.43 4.19
CA LEU A 202 -3.88 -19.80 5.41
C LEU A 202 -4.65 -18.49 5.62
N LEU A 203 -5.21 -18.28 6.79
CA LEU A 203 -5.92 -17.08 7.19
C LEU A 203 -5.08 -16.32 8.22
N VAL A 204 -4.54 -15.18 7.81
CA VAL A 204 -3.71 -14.32 8.65
C VAL A 204 -4.54 -13.12 9.09
N PRO A 205 -4.86 -12.96 10.39
CA PRO A 205 -5.58 -11.78 10.87
C PRO A 205 -4.73 -10.54 10.69
N LEU A 206 -5.36 -9.42 10.31
CA LEU A 206 -4.70 -8.13 10.19
C LEU A 206 -5.25 -7.18 11.26
N TYR A 207 -4.33 -6.53 11.94
CA TYR A 207 -4.59 -5.71 13.10
C TYR A 207 -4.31 -4.23 12.86
N THR A 208 -4.97 -3.39 13.60
CA THR A 208 -4.58 -2.01 13.89
C THR A 208 -4.41 -1.84 15.40
N VAL A 209 -3.93 -0.68 15.82
CA VAL A 209 -3.94 -0.28 17.23
C VAL A 209 -5.08 0.72 17.42
N ASN A 210 -5.99 0.44 18.34
CA ASN A 210 -7.12 1.32 18.65
C ASN A 210 -6.71 2.42 19.64
N GLU A 211 -7.63 3.36 19.89
CA GLU A 211 -7.40 4.48 20.83
C GLU A 211 -7.05 4.06 22.25
N SER A 212 -7.41 2.84 22.65
CA SER A 212 -7.06 2.27 23.96
C SER A 212 -5.71 1.53 23.94
N VAL A 213 -4.90 1.71 22.91
CA VAL A 213 -3.60 1.05 22.68
C VAL A 213 -3.70 -0.47 22.72
N ARG A 214 -4.77 -1.00 22.15
CA ARG A 214 -4.99 -2.45 22.01
C ARG A 214 -5.04 -2.85 20.54
N LEU A 215 -4.56 -4.05 20.26
CA LEU A 215 -4.72 -4.64 18.95
C LEU A 215 -6.20 -4.90 18.67
N GLU A 216 -6.66 -4.38 17.56
CA GLU A 216 -8.00 -4.63 17.04
C GLU A 216 -7.91 -5.28 15.67
N GLN A 217 -8.53 -6.46 15.52
CA GLN A 217 -8.61 -7.15 14.25
C GLN A 217 -9.58 -6.43 13.30
N MET A 218 -9.06 -5.98 12.17
CA MET A 218 -9.81 -5.21 11.18
C MET A 218 -10.02 -5.95 9.86
N SER A 219 -9.12 -6.88 9.53
CA SER A 219 -9.15 -7.58 8.25
C SER A 219 -8.57 -8.98 8.37
N VAL A 220 -8.50 -9.69 7.26
CA VAL A 220 -7.80 -10.97 7.12
C VAL A 220 -7.12 -11.01 5.76
N GLU A 221 -5.89 -11.48 5.70
CA GLU A 221 -5.26 -11.89 4.47
C GLU A 221 -5.40 -13.39 4.30
N VAL A 222 -5.77 -13.79 3.10
CA VAL A 222 -5.89 -15.19 2.71
C VAL A 222 -4.72 -15.52 1.81
N ILE A 223 -3.93 -16.51 2.23
CA ILE A 223 -2.84 -17.04 1.41
C ILE A 223 -3.30 -18.38 0.85
N CYS A 224 -3.47 -18.45 -0.47
CA CYS A 224 -4.07 -19.58 -1.16
C CYS A 224 -3.30 -20.87 -0.93
N GLY A 225 -4.01 -21.93 -0.55
CA GLY A 225 -3.43 -23.26 -0.30
C GLY A 225 -3.22 -24.09 -1.56
N ARG A 226 -3.95 -23.79 -2.65
CA ARG A 226 -3.86 -24.52 -3.92
C ARG A 226 -3.91 -23.56 -5.10
N ALA A 227 -3.21 -23.95 -6.18
CA ALA A 227 -3.45 -23.32 -7.47
C ALA A 227 -4.91 -23.55 -7.90
N ASN A 228 -5.58 -22.50 -8.34
CA ASN A 228 -6.89 -22.60 -8.96
C ASN A 228 -6.77 -22.45 -10.47
N PRO A 229 -6.92 -23.55 -11.24
CA PRO A 229 -6.80 -23.50 -12.69
C PRO A 229 -7.83 -22.60 -13.37
N GLU A 230 -8.99 -22.36 -12.71
CA GLU A 230 -10.09 -21.54 -13.26
C GLU A 230 -9.96 -20.05 -12.90
N ALA A 231 -9.23 -19.72 -11.84
CA ALA A 231 -9.15 -18.35 -11.30
C ALA A 231 -7.72 -17.78 -11.34
N ALA A 232 -6.80 -18.40 -12.06
CA ALA A 232 -5.40 -17.98 -12.18
C ALA A 232 -4.66 -17.76 -10.83
N GLY A 233 -5.12 -18.41 -9.75
CA GLY A 233 -4.47 -18.36 -8.44
C GLY A 233 -3.36 -19.40 -8.31
N SER A 234 -2.18 -19.00 -7.83
CA SER A 234 -1.08 -19.89 -7.51
C SER A 234 -1.02 -20.20 -6.02
N LEU A 235 -0.34 -21.30 -5.65
CA LEU A 235 0.00 -21.57 -4.25
C LEU A 235 0.74 -20.37 -3.65
N GLY A 236 0.29 -19.87 -2.52
CA GLY A 236 0.87 -18.71 -1.85
C GLY A 236 0.38 -17.34 -2.36
N GLU A 237 -0.51 -17.32 -3.36
CA GLU A 237 -1.14 -16.06 -3.79
C GLU A 237 -1.93 -15.43 -2.65
N LYS A 238 -1.68 -14.14 -2.42
CA LYS A 238 -2.30 -13.38 -1.33
C LYS A 238 -3.56 -12.69 -1.82
N ARG A 239 -4.64 -12.78 -1.05
CA ARG A 239 -5.93 -12.14 -1.31
C ARG A 239 -6.47 -11.47 -0.06
N GLY A 240 -6.88 -10.21 -0.18
CA GLY A 240 -7.64 -9.51 0.86
C GLY A 240 -9.13 -9.57 0.61
N LEU A 241 -9.93 -9.30 1.62
CA LEU A 241 -11.38 -9.14 1.46
C LEU A 241 -11.68 -7.86 0.68
N LYS A 242 -12.60 -7.96 -0.27
CA LYS A 242 -13.09 -6.79 -1.01
C LYS A 242 -13.60 -5.74 -0.03
N SER A 243 -13.21 -4.49 -0.21
CA SER A 243 -13.55 -3.33 0.63
C SER A 243 -13.04 -3.41 2.08
N ALA A 244 -12.31 -4.45 2.49
CA ALA A 244 -11.69 -4.46 3.81
C ALA A 244 -10.51 -3.46 3.83
N PRO A 245 -10.30 -2.77 4.95
CA PRO A 245 -9.14 -1.92 5.10
C PRO A 245 -7.86 -2.76 4.98
N ARG A 246 -6.82 -2.18 4.39
CA ARG A 246 -5.47 -2.78 4.31
C ARG A 246 -4.40 -1.77 4.73
N GLU A 247 -4.62 -0.51 4.42
CA GLU A 247 -3.70 0.57 4.72
C GLU A 247 -3.48 0.71 6.23
N GLY A 248 -2.21 0.69 6.63
CA GLY A 248 -1.81 0.76 8.04
C GLY A 248 -2.12 -0.48 8.87
N LEU A 249 -2.69 -1.55 8.28
CA LEU A 249 -2.89 -2.82 8.97
C LEU A 249 -1.63 -3.67 8.89
N PHE A 250 -1.43 -4.49 9.92
CA PHE A 250 -0.25 -5.33 10.06
C PHE A 250 -0.54 -6.62 10.81
N TYR A 251 0.40 -7.56 10.72
CA TYR A 251 0.46 -8.71 11.61
C TYR A 251 1.68 -8.57 12.55
N PRO A 252 1.52 -8.62 13.87
CA PRO A 252 2.62 -8.47 14.81
C PRO A 252 3.19 -9.81 15.26
N PHE A 253 4.52 -9.90 15.34
CA PHE A 253 5.24 -10.95 16.05
C PHE A 253 5.98 -10.35 17.24
N ASP A 254 6.12 -11.13 18.31
CA ASP A 254 6.94 -10.79 19.47
C ASP A 254 6.64 -9.43 20.13
N LEU A 255 5.36 -9.05 20.18
CA LEU A 255 4.94 -7.79 20.82
C LEU A 255 5.38 -7.66 22.29
N SER A 256 5.58 -8.77 22.98
CA SER A 256 6.12 -8.79 24.35
C SER A 256 7.55 -8.22 24.43
N SER A 257 8.27 -8.18 23.32
CA SER A 257 9.61 -7.61 23.19
C SER A 257 9.60 -6.09 23.05
N PHE A 258 8.41 -5.52 22.89
CA PHE A 258 8.23 -4.09 22.68
C PHE A 258 8.66 -3.30 23.92
N ARG A 259 9.58 -2.36 23.76
CA ARG A 259 10.06 -1.41 24.77
C ARG A 259 10.40 -0.10 24.08
N GLU A 260 10.20 1.01 24.74
CA GLU A 260 10.63 2.31 24.27
C GLU A 260 12.13 2.31 23.92
N GLY A 261 12.50 2.88 22.79
CA GLY A 261 13.86 2.91 22.29
C GLY A 261 14.38 1.61 21.69
N VAL A 262 13.62 0.51 21.76
CA VAL A 262 13.98 -0.74 21.09
C VAL A 262 13.60 -0.65 19.61
N PRO A 263 14.48 -1.02 18.68
CA PRO A 263 14.16 -1.02 17.24
C PRO A 263 12.96 -1.92 16.93
N VAL A 264 12.06 -1.42 16.08
CA VAL A 264 10.93 -2.18 15.56
C VAL A 264 11.25 -2.61 14.13
N VAL A 265 11.22 -3.91 13.90
CA VAL A 265 11.51 -4.48 12.57
C VAL A 265 10.20 -4.54 11.77
N VAL A 266 10.18 -3.95 10.58
CA VAL A 266 9.02 -3.98 9.66
C VAL A 266 9.42 -4.73 8.40
N CYS A 267 8.65 -5.74 8.02
CA CYS A 267 8.89 -6.53 6.83
C CYS A 267 7.64 -6.63 5.95
N GLU A 268 7.82 -7.12 4.74
CA GLU A 268 6.75 -7.18 3.75
C GLU A 268 5.80 -8.36 4.00
N GLY A 269 6.33 -9.59 4.03
CA GLY A 269 5.52 -10.80 4.00
C GLY A 269 5.30 -11.44 5.38
N PHE A 270 4.18 -12.16 5.57
CA PHE A 270 3.90 -12.88 6.82
C PHE A 270 4.98 -13.92 7.13
N MET A 271 5.41 -14.72 6.14
CA MET A 271 6.47 -15.72 6.36
C MET A 271 7.84 -15.07 6.56
N SER A 272 8.10 -13.92 5.94
CA SER A 272 9.28 -13.09 6.18
C SER A 272 9.32 -12.61 7.63
N GLY A 273 8.17 -12.19 8.18
CA GLY A 273 8.03 -11.80 9.59
C GLY A 273 8.26 -12.96 10.55
N LEU A 274 7.71 -14.14 10.26
CA LEU A 274 7.95 -15.34 11.06
C LEU A 274 9.44 -15.72 11.05
N ALA A 275 10.09 -15.65 9.89
CA ALA A 275 11.52 -15.94 9.78
C ALA A 275 12.36 -14.94 10.57
N LEU A 276 12.07 -13.65 10.48
CA LEU A 276 12.74 -12.62 11.28
C LEU A 276 12.56 -12.84 12.78
N SER A 277 11.36 -13.15 13.25
CA SER A 277 11.09 -13.50 14.64
C SER A 277 11.98 -14.67 15.12
N LEU A 278 12.06 -15.74 14.32
CA LEU A 278 12.94 -16.90 14.63
C LEU A 278 14.42 -16.53 14.60
N LEU A 279 14.85 -15.78 13.59
CA LEU A 279 16.25 -15.35 13.44
C LEU A 279 16.67 -14.37 14.55
N MET A 280 15.74 -13.52 15.02
CA MET A 280 15.97 -12.59 16.12
C MET A 280 15.82 -13.27 17.50
N GLY A 281 15.20 -14.44 17.56
CA GLY A 281 14.94 -15.18 18.79
C GLY A 281 13.96 -14.47 19.73
N GLY A 282 12.96 -13.81 19.18
CA GLY A 282 11.92 -13.09 19.90
C GLY A 282 12.40 -11.85 20.67
N LYS A 283 13.60 -11.33 20.36
CA LYS A 283 14.20 -10.20 21.09
C LYS A 283 13.80 -8.82 20.62
N LEU A 284 13.29 -8.73 19.39
CA LEU A 284 12.80 -7.50 18.79
C LEU A 284 11.36 -7.68 18.35
N PRO A 285 10.52 -6.66 18.46
CA PRO A 285 9.19 -6.69 17.85
C PRO A 285 9.33 -6.69 16.34
N VAL A 286 8.64 -7.63 15.70
CA VAL A 286 8.60 -7.77 14.25
C VAL A 286 7.18 -7.51 13.77
N ILE A 287 7.03 -6.62 12.81
CA ILE A 287 5.75 -6.19 12.24
C ILE A 287 5.72 -6.53 10.76
N CYS A 288 4.69 -7.25 10.36
CA CYS A 288 4.43 -7.62 8.98
C CYS A 288 3.44 -6.64 8.37
N ALA A 289 3.89 -5.78 7.46
CA ALA A 289 3.05 -4.77 6.82
C ALA A 289 2.23 -5.32 5.63
N MET A 290 2.42 -6.58 5.25
CA MET A 290 1.76 -7.32 4.17
C MET A 290 2.11 -6.85 2.74
N SER A 291 2.77 -5.70 2.59
CA SER A 291 3.38 -5.22 1.36
C SER A 291 4.36 -4.08 1.65
N VAL A 292 5.37 -3.90 0.79
CA VAL A 292 6.32 -2.78 0.92
C VAL A 292 5.62 -1.43 0.83
N GLY A 293 4.60 -1.28 -0.02
CA GLY A 293 3.83 -0.04 -0.16
C GLY A 293 3.02 0.36 1.10
N ASN A 294 2.86 -0.55 2.06
CA ASN A 294 2.15 -0.30 3.31
C ASN A 294 3.09 0.05 4.50
N PHE A 295 4.40 0.10 4.29
CA PHE A 295 5.36 0.38 5.37
C PHE A 295 5.08 1.73 6.03
N GLY A 296 4.93 2.80 5.25
CA GLY A 296 4.68 4.15 5.77
C GLY A 296 3.40 4.24 6.59
N ALA A 297 2.29 3.71 6.07
CA ALA A 297 1.01 3.71 6.77
C ALA A 297 1.04 2.84 8.04
N THR A 298 1.74 1.70 8.00
CA THR A 298 1.95 0.83 9.17
C THR A 298 2.74 1.55 10.25
N VAL A 299 3.86 2.19 9.89
CA VAL A 299 4.67 2.97 10.83
C VAL A 299 3.89 4.14 11.42
N GLN A 300 3.09 4.86 10.60
CA GLN A 300 2.22 5.92 11.11
C GLN A 300 1.19 5.40 12.11
N THR A 301 0.61 4.22 11.87
CA THR A 301 -0.31 3.58 12.81
C THR A 301 0.39 3.25 14.12
N LEU A 302 1.59 2.67 14.06
CA LEU A 302 2.38 2.34 15.23
C LEU A 302 2.82 3.58 16.03
N ASN A 303 3.28 4.63 15.35
CA ASN A 303 3.73 5.87 15.99
C ASN A 303 2.62 6.58 16.77
N LYS A 304 1.37 6.49 16.31
CA LYS A 304 0.23 7.12 17.01
C LYS A 304 0.03 6.60 18.43
N PHE A 305 0.42 5.35 18.68
CA PHE A 305 -0.06 4.62 19.84
C PHE A 305 1.04 4.09 20.76
N VAL A 306 2.26 3.87 20.25
CA VAL A 306 3.18 3.00 21.02
C VAL A 306 4.61 3.48 21.05
N MET A 307 5.10 4.24 20.06
CA MET A 307 6.50 4.11 19.72
C MET A 307 7.44 5.21 20.18
N GLY A 308 6.95 6.36 20.53
CA GLY A 308 7.85 7.45 20.88
C GLY A 308 8.99 7.59 19.85
N ASP A 309 10.22 7.59 20.33
CA ASP A 309 11.43 7.71 19.50
C ASP A 309 12.04 6.36 19.09
N SER A 310 11.29 5.26 19.13
CA SER A 310 11.81 3.95 18.70
C SER A 310 12.20 3.95 17.22
N PRO A 311 13.42 3.55 16.87
CA PRO A 311 13.83 3.50 15.45
C PRO A 311 13.15 2.34 14.74
N PHE A 312 12.86 2.54 13.45
CA PHE A 312 12.34 1.49 12.57
C PHE A 312 13.45 0.88 11.72
N VAL A 313 13.39 -0.43 11.54
CA VAL A 313 14.26 -1.18 10.65
C VAL A 313 13.38 -1.85 9.60
N LEU A 314 13.43 -1.36 8.38
CA LEU A 314 12.64 -1.84 7.25
C LEU A 314 13.41 -2.96 6.55
N VAL A 315 12.78 -4.09 6.37
CA VAL A 315 13.34 -5.27 5.71
C VAL A 315 12.43 -5.64 4.54
N PRO A 316 12.53 -4.93 3.40
CA PRO A 316 11.81 -5.29 2.18
C PRO A 316 12.40 -6.55 1.55
N ASP A 317 11.62 -7.22 0.72
CA ASP A 317 12.12 -8.24 -0.20
C ASP A 317 13.05 -7.57 -1.23
N ILE A 318 14.01 -8.31 -1.82
CA ILE A 318 14.90 -7.76 -2.87
C ILE A 318 14.03 -7.28 -4.04
N GLY A 319 14.28 -6.05 -4.50
CA GLY A 319 13.47 -5.33 -5.48
C GLY A 319 12.48 -4.31 -4.88
N GLY A 320 12.25 -4.36 -3.56
CA GLY A 320 11.40 -3.41 -2.84
C GLY A 320 12.13 -2.26 -2.13
N GLN A 321 13.49 -2.23 -2.18
CA GLN A 321 14.29 -1.29 -1.40
C GLN A 321 14.01 0.17 -1.77
N ASP A 322 13.99 0.50 -3.04
CA ASP A 322 13.75 1.88 -3.52
C ASP A 322 12.37 2.36 -3.08
N LEU A 323 11.34 1.51 -3.21
CA LEU A 323 9.99 1.83 -2.76
C LEU A 323 9.90 2.03 -1.25
N ALA A 324 10.69 1.29 -0.46
CA ALA A 324 10.77 1.48 1.00
C ALA A 324 11.45 2.81 1.36
N ILE A 325 12.51 3.19 0.62
CA ILE A 325 13.23 4.45 0.80
C ILE A 325 12.34 5.64 0.41
N ASP A 326 11.62 5.55 -0.71
CA ASP A 326 10.76 6.61 -1.24
C ASP A 326 9.61 6.99 -0.28
N GLN A 327 9.23 6.12 0.65
CA GLN A 327 8.23 6.45 1.67
C GLN A 327 8.72 7.45 2.72
N ALA A 328 10.02 7.79 2.73
CA ALA A 328 10.63 8.82 3.58
C ALA A 328 10.21 8.71 5.07
N ILE A 329 10.22 7.48 5.60
CA ILE A 329 9.82 7.20 6.99
C ILE A 329 10.89 7.78 7.94
N PRO A 330 10.53 8.72 8.83
CA PRO A 330 11.49 9.30 9.76
C PRO A 330 12.13 8.25 10.68
N ASN A 331 13.43 8.36 10.92
CA ASN A 331 14.22 7.47 11.77
C ASN A 331 14.19 5.98 11.34
N ALA A 332 13.82 5.70 10.08
CA ALA A 332 13.86 4.36 9.52
C ALA A 332 15.19 4.08 8.85
N ARG A 333 15.59 2.81 8.90
CA ARG A 333 16.74 2.26 8.18
C ARG A 333 16.27 1.12 7.31
N VAL A 334 16.72 1.08 6.06
CA VAL A 334 16.40 -0.01 5.14
C VAL A 334 17.55 -1.02 5.15
N ILE A 335 17.20 -2.29 5.31
CA ILE A 335 18.16 -3.40 5.22
C ILE A 335 18.15 -3.93 3.80
N ASP A 336 19.33 -4.02 3.21
CA ASP A 336 19.53 -4.65 1.91
C ASP A 336 19.95 -6.12 2.08
N LEU A 337 19.08 -7.03 1.70
CA LEU A 337 19.35 -8.46 1.74
C LEU A 337 20.26 -8.94 0.60
N SER A 338 20.54 -8.12 -0.40
CA SER A 338 21.40 -8.51 -1.55
C SER A 338 22.85 -8.80 -1.13
N ALA A 339 23.28 -8.26 0.03
CA ALA A 339 24.60 -8.55 0.60
C ALA A 339 24.70 -9.93 1.25
N VAL A 340 23.59 -10.69 1.35
CA VAL A 340 23.61 -12.07 1.88
C VAL A 340 24.17 -13.01 0.80
N PRO A 341 25.13 -13.91 1.14
CA PRO A 341 25.64 -14.89 0.19
C PRO A 341 24.54 -15.74 -0.45
N GLY A 342 24.49 -15.75 -1.77
CA GLY A 342 23.49 -16.48 -2.56
C GLY A 342 22.15 -15.74 -2.74
N ALA A 343 22.07 -14.48 -2.33
CA ALA A 343 20.93 -13.60 -2.62
C ALA A 343 21.18 -12.71 -3.85
N GLU A 344 22.43 -12.63 -4.31
CA GLU A 344 22.82 -11.76 -5.42
C GLU A 344 22.03 -12.06 -6.69
N GLY A 345 21.33 -11.09 -7.21
CA GLY A 345 20.53 -11.20 -8.43
C GLY A 345 19.27 -12.07 -8.32
N VAL A 346 18.86 -12.44 -7.11
CA VAL A 346 17.61 -13.17 -6.84
C VAL A 346 16.52 -12.17 -6.53
N ASP A 347 15.70 -11.85 -7.51
CA ASP A 347 14.53 -11.00 -7.31
C ASP A 347 13.52 -11.63 -6.34
N GLY A 348 12.96 -10.84 -5.44
CA GLY A 348 12.02 -11.29 -4.42
C GLY A 348 12.63 -12.14 -3.30
N TYR A 349 13.98 -12.20 -3.17
CA TYR A 349 14.62 -12.88 -2.04
C TYR A 349 14.20 -12.19 -0.73
N ASP A 350 13.71 -12.98 0.21
CA ASP A 350 13.12 -12.51 1.44
C ASP A 350 13.77 -13.11 2.71
N PRO A 351 13.45 -12.65 3.92
CA PRO A 351 13.92 -13.22 5.17
C PRO A 351 13.58 -14.72 5.35
N PHE A 352 12.52 -15.20 4.73
CA PHE A 352 12.21 -16.62 4.77
C PHE A 352 13.19 -17.44 3.93
N ASP A 353 13.60 -16.94 2.78
CA ASP A 353 14.64 -17.56 1.95
C ASP A 353 15.99 -17.61 2.68
N LEU A 354 16.31 -16.54 3.42
CA LEU A 354 17.47 -16.51 4.31
C LEU A 354 17.43 -17.63 5.35
N LEU A 355 16.28 -17.82 6.02
CA LEU A 355 16.07 -18.87 6.99
C LEU A 355 16.16 -20.27 6.33
N ALA A 356 15.50 -20.44 5.19
CA ALA A 356 15.44 -21.73 4.48
C ALA A 356 16.82 -22.18 3.96
N ARG A 357 17.61 -21.26 3.41
CA ARG A 357 18.93 -21.58 2.83
C ARG A 357 20.04 -21.74 3.86
N HIS A 358 20.02 -20.93 4.92
CA HIS A 358 21.15 -20.84 5.85
C HIS A 358 20.84 -21.35 7.26
N GLY A 359 19.59 -21.67 7.54
CA GLY A 359 19.15 -22.04 8.89
C GLY A 359 19.23 -20.90 9.87
N VAL A 360 18.89 -21.19 11.16
CA VAL A 360 18.76 -20.14 12.19
C VAL A 360 20.12 -19.52 12.55
N GLU A 361 21.16 -20.31 12.74
CA GLU A 361 22.45 -19.83 13.24
C GLU A 361 23.15 -18.89 12.24
N MET A 362 23.28 -19.35 11.00
CA MET A 362 23.92 -18.55 9.95
C MET A 362 23.05 -17.36 9.52
N GLY A 363 21.74 -17.57 9.35
CA GLY A 363 20.82 -16.48 9.03
C GLY A 363 20.85 -15.38 10.08
N ARG A 364 20.89 -15.73 11.38
CA ARG A 364 21.07 -14.79 12.49
C ARG A 364 22.38 -14.02 12.39
N LYS A 365 23.47 -14.70 12.03
CA LYS A 365 24.79 -14.06 11.87
C LYS A 365 24.76 -13.02 10.74
N TYR A 366 24.17 -13.36 9.58
CA TYR A 366 24.03 -12.43 8.46
C TYR A 366 23.17 -11.22 8.82
N LEU A 367 21.99 -11.43 9.38
CA LEU A 367 21.13 -10.31 9.81
C LEU A 367 21.81 -9.37 10.81
N ARG A 368 22.55 -9.90 11.78
CA ARG A 368 23.31 -9.07 12.72
C ARG A 368 24.39 -8.24 12.02
N GLY A 369 25.03 -8.77 10.99
CA GLY A 369 25.96 -8.00 10.13
C GLY A 369 25.26 -6.82 9.49
N LEU A 370 24.18 -7.08 8.75
CA LEU A 370 23.38 -6.07 8.07
C LEU A 370 22.84 -4.99 9.01
N PHE A 371 22.35 -5.36 10.19
CA PHE A 371 21.88 -4.39 11.17
C PHE A 371 22.99 -3.49 11.73
N ARG A 372 24.22 -4.00 11.89
CA ARG A 372 25.37 -3.18 12.28
C ARG A 372 25.73 -2.21 11.17
N GLU A 373 25.85 -2.67 9.94
CA GLU A 373 26.15 -1.84 8.78
C GLU A 373 25.13 -0.72 8.62
N ALA A 374 23.83 -1.03 8.70
CA ALA A 374 22.77 -0.02 8.62
C ALA A 374 22.81 0.98 9.78
N ARG A 375 23.27 0.55 10.98
CA ARG A 375 23.48 1.46 12.09
C ARG A 375 24.67 2.40 11.87
N ASP A 376 25.78 1.84 11.40
CA ASP A 376 27.05 2.56 11.28
C ASP A 376 27.08 3.51 10.07
N ALA A 377 26.26 3.24 9.04
CA ALA A 377 26.06 4.14 7.90
C ALA A 377 25.28 5.43 8.24
N SER A 378 24.75 5.55 9.46
CA SER A 378 23.93 6.69 9.92
C SER A 378 24.70 7.63 10.85
N LEU A 379 26.00 7.37 11.07
CA LEU A 379 26.95 8.22 11.80
C LEU A 379 27.85 9.00 10.82
#